data_47ee47cee0f42a90fe2fa3af15170b80
#
_entry.id   47ee47cee0f42a90fe2fa3af15170b80
#
_cell.length_a   1.000
_cell.length_b   1.000
_cell.length_c   1.000
_cell.angle_alpha   90.00
_cell.angle_beta   90.00
_cell.angle_gamma   90.00
#
_symmetry.space_group_name_H-M   'P 1'
#
loop_
_entity.id
_entity.type
_entity.pdbx_description
1 polymer ?
#
loop_
_entity_poly.entity_id
_entity_poly.type
_entity_poly.pdbx_seq_one_letter_code
_entity_poly.pdbx_strand_id
1 'polypeptide(L)'
;SGLPNGARIEIEYSDETDGDGNLIDQRQRDTYIARGDGRERFCNKFNHHAFRYAEVRGLAQRPRREDFRALAIHTDYRPEATFTSSDSDLNAIHDMIAHTLRCLAYNGYMVDCPHLERAGYGGDGNSSTEILQTLCGAAPLYRNWVQAWDDAMRPGGSLPHVAPNAGAGGGGPYWCGFIVMAPWQTWLNYGDRTLVDRHYPAMREWMGYVERYMKDGLLTRWPDTPYRDWFLGDWLAPHGVDTGNEASVSLVNNCFVSDCYARMAQMARLTGHDDEAAAFEARREALNRTIHARFYDPATQTYATGSQLDMTYPMLVGATPDSLRAGVEQRLFR
;
A
#
# COMPACT_ATOMS: atom_id res chain seq x y z
N SER A 1 21.06 -28.52 22.84
CA SER A 1 21.64 -29.87 22.96
C SER A 1 21.12 -30.59 24.21
N GLY A 2 21.12 -31.96 24.22
CA GLY A 2 20.66 -32.74 25.35
C GLY A 2 19.15 -32.84 25.52
N LEU A 3 18.38 -32.51 24.50
CA LEU A 3 16.93 -32.70 24.50
C LEU A 3 16.64 -34.22 24.26
N PRO A 4 15.70 -34.82 25.01
CA PRO A 4 15.26 -36.17 24.73
C PRO A 4 14.48 -36.25 23.44
N ASN A 5 14.50 -37.42 22.80
CA ASN A 5 13.69 -37.65 21.60
C ASN A 5 12.22 -37.38 21.88
N GLY A 6 11.57 -36.60 20.99
CA GLY A 6 10.19 -36.23 21.13
C GLY A 6 9.93 -35.01 22.04
N ALA A 7 10.96 -34.41 22.64
CA ALA A 7 10.79 -33.16 23.41
C ALA A 7 10.24 -32.06 22.51
N ARG A 8 9.18 -31.41 23.00
CA ARG A 8 8.48 -30.33 22.30
C ARG A 8 9.01 -28.98 22.78
N ILE A 9 9.57 -28.21 21.85
CA ILE A 9 10.00 -26.83 22.08
C ILE A 9 9.04 -25.92 21.32
N GLU A 10 8.47 -24.95 22.01
CA GLU A 10 7.59 -23.95 21.44
C GLU A 10 8.29 -22.60 21.45
N ILE A 11 8.16 -21.87 20.35
CA ILE A 11 8.66 -20.51 20.22
C ILE A 11 7.48 -19.64 19.80
N GLU A 12 7.18 -18.64 20.61
CA GLU A 12 6.14 -17.65 20.35
C GLU A 12 6.79 -16.30 20.10
N TYR A 13 6.27 -15.55 19.12
CA TYR A 13 6.83 -14.28 18.70
C TYR A 13 5.77 -13.17 18.76
N SER A 14 6.19 -11.99 19.20
CA SER A 14 5.36 -10.78 19.21
C SER A 14 6.20 -9.51 19.05
N ASP A 15 5.62 -8.46 18.54
CA ASP A 15 6.21 -7.13 18.53
C ASP A 15 5.83 -6.32 19.78
N GLU A 16 4.85 -6.82 20.55
CA GLU A 16 4.32 -6.16 21.75
C GLU A 16 4.31 -7.08 22.96
N THR A 17 4.35 -6.44 24.14
CA THR A 17 4.12 -7.08 25.46
C THR A 17 3.04 -6.31 26.20
N ASP A 18 2.31 -7.01 27.09
CA ASP A 18 1.41 -6.40 28.05
C ASP A 18 2.17 -5.65 29.18
N GLY A 19 1.43 -5.02 30.08
CA GLY A 19 2.01 -4.30 31.22
C GLY A 19 2.80 -5.17 32.20
N ASP A 20 2.61 -6.49 32.19
CA ASP A 20 3.31 -7.48 33.00
C ASP A 20 4.51 -8.12 32.27
N GLY A 21 4.72 -7.76 31.01
CA GLY A 21 5.81 -8.25 30.15
C GLY A 21 5.52 -9.57 29.44
N ASN A 22 4.27 -10.06 29.43
CA ASN A 22 3.88 -11.23 28.67
C ASN A 22 3.68 -10.86 27.19
N LEU A 23 3.95 -11.78 26.28
CA LEU A 23 3.71 -11.56 24.86
C LEU A 23 2.21 -11.39 24.56
N ILE A 24 1.89 -10.39 23.75
CA ILE A 24 0.55 -10.29 23.15
C ILE A 24 0.47 -11.32 22.03
N ASP A 25 -0.58 -12.16 22.06
CA ASP A 25 -0.75 -13.25 21.10
C ASP A 25 -1.07 -12.71 19.69
N GLN A 26 -0.09 -12.78 18.80
CA GLN A 26 -0.21 -12.42 17.39
C GLN A 26 -0.26 -13.65 16.47
N ARG A 27 -0.50 -14.85 17.05
CA ARG A 27 -0.58 -16.15 16.34
C ARG A 27 0.70 -16.52 15.60
N GLN A 28 1.83 -15.94 15.99
CA GLN A 28 3.14 -16.25 15.41
C GLN A 28 3.82 -17.28 16.31
N ARG A 29 3.77 -18.55 15.91
CA ARG A 29 4.30 -19.67 16.70
C ARG A 29 4.99 -20.68 15.86
N ASP A 30 6.06 -21.25 16.39
CA ASP A 30 6.75 -22.43 15.86
C ASP A 30 6.80 -23.52 16.90
N THR A 31 6.79 -24.75 16.41
CA THR A 31 7.04 -25.94 17.24
C THR A 31 8.17 -26.73 16.66
N TYR A 32 9.17 -27.05 17.48
CA TYR A 32 10.21 -27.95 17.16
C TYR A 32 10.12 -29.24 18.00
N ILE A 33 10.13 -30.40 17.35
CA ILE A 33 10.18 -31.71 18.00
C ILE A 33 11.60 -32.22 17.92
N ALA A 34 12.24 -32.42 19.07
CA ALA A 34 13.61 -32.84 19.16
C ALA A 34 13.78 -34.30 18.71
N ARG A 35 14.88 -34.60 18.02
CA ARG A 35 15.26 -35.96 17.59
C ARG A 35 16.02 -36.74 18.66
N GLY A 36 16.58 -36.03 19.64
CA GLY A 36 17.34 -36.63 20.74
C GLY A 36 18.76 -37.04 20.35
N ASP A 37 19.33 -36.52 19.26
CA ASP A 37 20.66 -36.92 18.74
C ASP A 37 21.77 -35.91 19.11
N GLY A 38 21.70 -35.34 20.30
CA GLY A 38 22.75 -34.50 20.86
C GLY A 38 22.61 -33.02 20.55
N ARG A 39 23.35 -32.47 19.57
CA ARG A 39 23.27 -31.03 19.20
C ARG A 39 22.38 -30.86 18.00
N GLU A 40 21.26 -30.19 18.22
CA GLU A 40 20.25 -29.92 17.19
C GLU A 40 20.18 -28.43 16.85
N ARG A 41 19.73 -28.15 15.65
CA ARG A 41 19.49 -26.77 15.18
C ARG A 41 18.15 -26.71 14.49
N PHE A 42 17.36 -25.75 14.86
CA PHE A 42 16.09 -25.40 14.22
C PHE A 42 16.19 -24.04 13.53
N CYS A 43 15.60 -23.92 12.36
CA CYS A 43 15.41 -22.68 11.62
C CYS A 43 14.21 -22.88 10.70
N ASN A 44 13.31 -21.93 10.67
CA ASN A 44 12.20 -21.93 9.72
C ASN A 44 12.71 -21.94 8.27
N LYS A 45 12.03 -22.67 7.41
CA LYS A 45 12.37 -22.75 5.98
C LYS A 45 11.35 -22.08 5.09
N PHE A 46 10.05 -22.19 5.41
CA PHE A 46 8.95 -21.76 4.56
C PHE A 46 8.01 -20.80 5.28
N ASN A 47 8.40 -20.32 6.44
CA ASN A 47 7.70 -19.33 7.22
C ASN A 47 8.70 -18.34 7.81
N HIS A 48 8.21 -17.15 8.16
CA HIS A 48 8.95 -16.10 8.83
C HIS A 48 8.02 -15.41 9.84
N HIS A 49 8.60 -14.69 10.77
CA HIS A 49 7.89 -13.94 11.77
C HIS A 49 8.44 -12.52 11.85
N ALA A 50 7.58 -11.56 12.13
CA ALA A 50 8.01 -10.22 12.50
C ALA A 50 7.80 -10.02 13.99
N PHE A 51 8.86 -9.66 14.69
CA PHE A 51 8.84 -9.62 16.15
C PHE A 51 9.91 -8.69 16.74
N ARG A 52 9.64 -8.23 17.93
CA ARG A 52 10.64 -7.62 18.84
C ARG A 52 11.00 -8.56 19.97
N TYR A 53 10.08 -9.44 20.35
CA TYR A 53 10.19 -10.37 21.47
C TYR A 53 9.92 -11.79 21.01
N ALA A 54 10.65 -12.74 21.61
CA ALA A 54 10.41 -14.16 21.42
C ALA A 54 10.48 -14.89 22.75
N GLU A 55 9.49 -15.71 23.02
CA GLU A 55 9.46 -16.60 24.19
C GLU A 55 9.71 -18.03 23.76
N VAL A 56 10.58 -18.74 24.49
CA VAL A 56 10.91 -20.14 24.21
C VAL A 56 10.52 -20.99 25.40
N ARG A 57 9.66 -21.99 25.16
CA ARG A 57 9.16 -22.91 26.17
C ARG A 57 9.61 -24.35 25.87
N GLY A 58 9.65 -25.19 26.92
CA GLY A 58 9.99 -26.61 26.79
C GLY A 58 11.48 -26.93 26.94
N LEU A 59 12.33 -25.95 27.23
CA LEU A 59 13.74 -26.16 27.55
C LEU A 59 13.92 -26.50 29.03
N ALA A 60 14.72 -27.53 29.32
CA ALA A 60 15.01 -27.93 30.71
C ALA A 60 15.90 -26.92 31.44
N GLN A 61 16.65 -26.13 30.74
CA GLN A 61 17.55 -25.11 31.29
C GLN A 61 17.40 -23.82 30.52
N ARG A 62 17.65 -22.69 31.21
CA ARG A 62 17.67 -21.38 30.55
C ARG A 62 18.75 -21.37 29.47
N PRO A 63 18.37 -21.06 28.21
CA PRO A 63 19.32 -21.00 27.12
C PRO A 63 20.23 -19.77 27.24
N ARG A 64 21.38 -19.80 26.62
CA ARG A 64 22.27 -18.66 26.51
C ARG A 64 21.86 -17.82 25.30
N ARG A 65 22.19 -16.53 25.30
CA ARG A 65 21.95 -15.62 24.19
C ARG A 65 22.57 -16.09 22.87
N GLU A 66 23.75 -16.69 22.96
CA GLU A 66 24.53 -17.21 21.81
C GLU A 66 23.87 -18.43 21.14
N ASP A 67 22.91 -19.05 21.81
CA ASP A 67 22.17 -20.19 21.26
C ASP A 67 21.08 -19.74 20.26
N PHE A 68 20.81 -18.42 20.15
CA PHE A 68 19.82 -17.84 19.24
C PHE A 68 20.46 -16.90 18.22
N ARG A 69 19.85 -16.86 17.03
CA ARG A 69 20.13 -15.86 15.98
C ARG A 69 18.84 -15.44 15.33
N ALA A 70 18.58 -14.14 15.27
CA ALA A 70 17.57 -13.57 14.39
C ALA A 70 18.21 -13.38 12.99
N LEU A 71 17.50 -13.79 11.96
CA LEU A 71 17.88 -13.60 10.56
C LEU A 71 16.91 -12.63 9.94
N ALA A 72 17.39 -11.46 9.50
CA ALA A 72 16.59 -10.54 8.74
C ALA A 72 16.36 -11.08 7.32
N ILE A 73 15.10 -11.06 6.89
CA ILE A 73 14.69 -11.45 5.54
C ILE A 73 14.01 -10.26 4.89
N HIS A 74 14.47 -9.87 3.72
CA HIS A 74 13.87 -8.82 2.92
C HIS A 74 14.20 -9.03 1.44
N THR A 75 13.46 -8.36 0.56
CA THR A 75 13.80 -8.30 -0.86
C THR A 75 15.15 -7.61 -1.02
N ASP A 76 16.03 -8.21 -1.83
CA ASP A 76 17.34 -7.65 -2.14
C ASP A 76 17.19 -6.51 -3.16
N TYR A 77 17.12 -5.27 -2.67
CA TYR A 77 17.19 -4.06 -3.46
C TYR A 77 18.35 -3.18 -2.99
N ARG A 78 18.96 -2.46 -3.92
CA ARG A 78 20.09 -1.60 -3.60
C ARG A 78 19.59 -0.27 -3.03
N PRO A 79 20.12 0.21 -1.90
CA PRO A 79 19.99 1.62 -1.55
C PRO A 79 20.64 2.49 -2.65
N GLU A 80 19.89 3.42 -3.21
CA GLU A 80 20.38 4.29 -4.30
C GLU A 80 20.41 5.76 -3.90
N ALA A 81 19.66 6.13 -2.85
CA ALA A 81 19.68 7.47 -2.31
C ALA A 81 20.30 7.49 -0.91
N THR A 82 20.92 8.62 -0.59
CA THR A 82 21.42 8.95 0.74
C THR A 82 20.84 10.29 1.16
N PHE A 83 20.54 10.42 2.45
CA PHE A 83 20.06 11.66 3.03
C PHE A 83 20.90 12.03 4.26
N THR A 84 21.31 13.26 4.35
CA THR A 84 22.01 13.80 5.52
C THR A 84 21.65 15.27 5.67
N SER A 85 21.24 15.67 6.86
CA SER A 85 20.97 17.06 7.19
C SER A 85 21.64 17.46 8.50
N SER A 86 21.67 18.76 8.79
CA SER A 86 22.13 19.29 10.09
C SER A 86 21.12 19.02 11.22
N ASP A 87 19.90 18.60 10.90
CA ASP A 87 18.86 18.25 11.86
C ASP A 87 18.88 16.74 12.13
N SER A 88 19.15 16.37 13.39
CA SER A 88 19.24 14.97 13.82
C SER A 88 17.91 14.24 13.72
N ASP A 89 16.79 14.93 13.91
CA ASP A 89 15.46 14.32 13.90
C ASP A 89 15.06 13.96 12.46
N LEU A 90 15.39 14.82 11.48
CA LEU A 90 15.18 14.49 10.06
C LEU A 90 16.02 13.28 9.63
N ASN A 91 17.26 13.17 10.10
CA ASN A 91 18.10 12.00 9.81
C ASN A 91 17.49 10.73 10.45
N ALA A 92 17.01 10.81 11.69
CA ALA A 92 16.37 9.69 12.39
C ALA A 92 15.06 9.26 11.70
N ILE A 93 14.25 10.20 11.23
CA ILE A 93 13.03 9.93 10.47
C ILE A 93 13.36 9.20 9.15
N HIS A 94 14.36 9.69 8.41
CA HIS A 94 14.82 9.02 7.19
C HIS A 94 15.23 7.56 7.45
N ASP A 95 16.06 7.33 8.48
CA ASP A 95 16.54 6.00 8.82
C ASP A 95 15.41 5.07 9.27
N MET A 96 14.44 5.61 10.01
CA MET A 96 13.24 4.87 10.42
C MET A 96 12.40 4.47 9.21
N ILE A 97 12.17 5.37 8.25
CA ILE A 97 11.44 5.08 7.01
C ILE A 97 12.16 4.01 6.20
N ALA A 98 13.46 4.15 5.99
CA ALA A 98 14.27 3.18 5.26
C ALA A 98 14.26 1.79 5.93
N HIS A 99 14.28 1.75 7.26
CA HIS A 99 14.15 0.51 8.03
C HIS A 99 12.76 -0.12 7.86
N THR A 100 11.70 0.68 7.97
CA THR A 100 10.32 0.22 7.79
C THR A 100 10.11 -0.40 6.41
N LEU A 101 10.54 0.28 5.34
CA LEU A 101 10.46 -0.25 3.98
C LEU A 101 11.18 -1.60 3.84
N ARG A 102 12.32 -1.75 4.50
CA ARG A 102 13.07 -3.02 4.51
C ARG A 102 12.30 -4.13 5.23
N CYS A 103 11.62 -3.81 6.33
CA CYS A 103 10.82 -4.77 7.08
C CYS A 103 9.56 -5.22 6.32
N LEU A 104 9.03 -4.37 5.42
CA LEU A 104 7.79 -4.63 4.69
C LEU A 104 8.02 -5.26 3.31
N ALA A 105 9.21 -5.09 2.71
CA ALA A 105 9.50 -5.57 1.37
C ALA A 105 10.12 -6.97 1.39
N TYR A 106 9.35 -7.99 1.07
CA TYR A 106 9.85 -9.35 0.86
C TYR A 106 8.98 -10.12 -0.14
N ASN A 107 9.48 -11.24 -0.65
CA ASN A 107 8.80 -12.07 -1.66
C ASN A 107 8.42 -11.33 -2.97
N GLY A 108 9.05 -10.19 -3.25
CA GLY A 108 8.82 -9.43 -4.48
C GLY A 108 7.57 -8.54 -4.47
N TYR A 109 7.07 -8.17 -3.30
CA TYR A 109 6.04 -7.15 -3.09
C TYR A 109 6.19 -6.51 -1.70
N MET A 110 5.44 -5.44 -1.46
CA MET A 110 5.31 -4.83 -0.14
C MET A 110 4.11 -5.44 0.58
N VAL A 111 4.24 -5.66 1.87
CA VAL A 111 3.13 -6.08 2.72
C VAL A 111 2.66 -4.91 3.59
N ASP A 112 1.42 -4.98 4.03
CA ASP A 112 0.81 -4.06 5.00
C ASP A 112 1.48 -4.18 6.37
N CYS A 113 1.45 -5.37 6.94
CA CYS A 113 2.03 -5.68 8.25
C CYS A 113 2.70 -7.05 8.25
N PRO A 114 3.99 -7.15 8.63
CA PRO A 114 4.75 -8.40 8.49
C PRO A 114 4.45 -9.42 9.59
N HIS A 115 3.69 -9.05 10.62
CA HIS A 115 3.38 -9.89 11.78
C HIS A 115 1.96 -10.48 11.76
N LEU A 116 1.01 -9.88 11.02
CA LEU A 116 -0.39 -10.34 10.95
C LEU A 116 -0.78 -10.80 9.54
N GLU A 117 -1.27 -9.89 8.70
CA GLU A 117 -1.90 -10.21 7.43
C GLU A 117 -0.92 -10.59 6.33
N ARG A 118 0.21 -9.90 6.24
CA ARG A 118 1.29 -10.14 5.25
C ARG A 118 0.81 -10.08 3.81
N ALA A 119 -0.12 -9.19 3.55
CA ALA A 119 -0.81 -9.07 2.28
C ALA A 119 -0.33 -7.86 1.48
N GLY A 120 -0.23 -8.03 0.16
CA GLY A 120 0.19 -6.97 -0.76
C GLY A 120 -0.97 -6.05 -1.11
N TYR A 121 -1.46 -5.26 -0.15
CA TYR A 121 -2.53 -4.30 -0.40
C TYR A 121 -2.10 -3.18 -1.35
N GLY A 122 -2.97 -2.84 -2.29
CA GLY A 122 -2.70 -1.77 -3.25
C GLY A 122 -2.68 -0.38 -2.62
N GLY A 123 -3.42 -0.18 -1.53
CA GLY A 123 -3.38 1.08 -0.77
C GLY A 123 -2.00 1.32 -0.16
N ASP A 124 -1.46 0.31 0.51
CA ASP A 124 -0.09 0.32 1.05
C ASP A 124 0.95 0.47 -0.07
N GLY A 125 0.69 -0.20 -1.20
CA GLY A 125 1.47 -0.06 -2.42
C GLY A 125 1.52 1.39 -2.90
N ASN A 126 0.39 2.03 -3.07
CA ASN A 126 0.31 3.42 -3.52
C ASN A 126 0.99 4.39 -2.55
N SER A 127 0.83 4.18 -1.25
CA SER A 127 1.43 5.02 -0.22
C SER A 127 2.95 4.88 -0.14
N SER A 128 3.50 3.70 -0.46
CA SER A 128 4.93 3.40 -0.33
C SER A 128 5.72 3.46 -1.65
N THR A 129 5.05 3.44 -2.80
CA THR A 129 5.69 3.30 -4.11
C THR A 129 6.67 4.43 -4.40
N GLU A 130 6.28 5.68 -4.16
CA GLU A 130 7.14 6.83 -4.46
C GLU A 130 8.40 6.81 -3.59
N ILE A 131 8.25 6.64 -2.28
CA ILE A 131 9.37 6.67 -1.36
C ILE A 131 10.31 5.48 -1.55
N LEU A 132 9.78 4.25 -1.76
CA LEU A 132 10.62 3.08 -1.98
C LEU A 132 11.44 3.22 -3.26
N GLN A 133 10.83 3.67 -4.36
CA GLN A 133 11.51 3.86 -5.64
C GLN A 133 12.46 5.06 -5.64
N THR A 134 12.24 6.04 -4.77
CA THR A 134 13.18 7.16 -4.59
C THR A 134 14.42 6.74 -3.80
N LEU A 135 14.25 5.92 -2.77
CA LEU A 135 15.35 5.51 -1.90
C LEU A 135 16.15 4.32 -2.44
N CYS A 136 15.52 3.46 -3.24
CA CYS A 136 16.07 2.15 -3.60
C CYS A 136 15.86 1.82 -5.08
N GLY A 137 16.76 1.02 -5.65
CA GLY A 137 16.60 0.39 -6.96
C GLY A 137 15.55 -0.72 -6.95
N ALA A 138 14.27 -0.34 -6.78
CA ALA A 138 13.17 -1.26 -6.54
C ALA A 138 12.42 -1.70 -7.82
N ALA A 139 12.86 -1.30 -9.03
CA ALA A 139 12.20 -1.66 -10.27
C ALA A 139 11.93 -3.18 -10.43
N PRO A 140 12.84 -4.11 -10.06
CA PRO A 140 12.56 -5.54 -10.14
C PRO A 140 11.42 -6.01 -9.23
N LEU A 141 11.27 -5.42 -8.02
CA LEU A 141 10.15 -5.69 -7.12
C LEU A 141 8.84 -5.29 -7.79
N TYR A 142 8.77 -4.08 -8.36
CA TYR A 142 7.56 -3.59 -9.01
C TYR A 142 7.23 -4.36 -10.30
N ARG A 143 8.22 -4.86 -11.05
CA ARG A 143 7.96 -5.76 -12.20
C ARG A 143 7.25 -7.05 -11.77
N ASN A 144 7.65 -7.62 -10.64
CA ASN A 144 6.99 -8.78 -10.09
C ASN A 144 5.60 -8.45 -9.54
N TRP A 145 5.49 -7.36 -8.79
CA TRP A 145 4.26 -7.02 -8.11
C TRP A 145 3.15 -6.56 -9.07
N VAL A 146 3.46 -5.71 -10.05
CA VAL A 146 2.49 -5.30 -11.09
C VAL A 146 2.03 -6.49 -11.92
N GLN A 147 2.91 -7.46 -12.21
CA GLN A 147 2.51 -8.71 -12.87
C GLN A 147 1.49 -9.48 -12.01
N ALA A 148 1.69 -9.57 -10.70
CA ALA A 148 0.73 -10.24 -9.82
C ALA A 148 -0.65 -9.54 -9.80
N TRP A 149 -0.69 -8.22 -9.98
CA TRP A 149 -1.95 -7.47 -10.15
C TRP A 149 -2.63 -7.76 -11.48
N ASP A 150 -1.88 -7.82 -12.57
CA ASP A 150 -2.39 -8.18 -13.90
C ASP A 150 -2.95 -9.61 -13.89
N ASP A 151 -2.21 -10.57 -13.32
CA ASP A 151 -2.63 -11.98 -13.18
C ASP A 151 -3.89 -12.15 -12.31
N ALA A 152 -4.14 -11.23 -11.39
CA ALA A 152 -5.32 -11.23 -10.50
C ALA A 152 -6.55 -10.57 -11.12
N MET A 153 -6.43 -9.94 -12.29
CA MET A 153 -7.55 -9.29 -12.99
C MET A 153 -8.58 -10.32 -13.44
N ARG A 154 -9.84 -10.01 -13.22
CA ARG A 154 -10.96 -10.84 -13.65
C ARG A 154 -11.51 -10.38 -15.00
N PRO A 155 -12.17 -11.26 -15.74
CA PRO A 155 -12.87 -10.87 -16.96
C PRO A 155 -13.76 -9.65 -16.73
N GLY A 156 -13.57 -8.61 -17.53
CA GLY A 156 -14.26 -7.33 -17.39
C GLY A 156 -13.53 -6.32 -16.51
N GLY A 157 -12.27 -6.57 -16.11
CA GLY A 157 -11.35 -5.55 -15.58
C GLY A 157 -11.47 -5.29 -14.08
N SER A 158 -12.26 -6.08 -13.33
CA SER A 158 -12.25 -5.93 -11.87
C SER A 158 -10.96 -6.46 -11.28
N LEU A 159 -10.44 -5.76 -10.27
CA LEU A 159 -9.23 -6.13 -9.54
C LEU A 159 -9.53 -6.34 -8.06
N PRO A 160 -8.80 -7.25 -7.40
CA PRO A 160 -8.84 -7.35 -5.95
C PRO A 160 -8.18 -6.11 -5.31
N HIS A 161 -8.24 -6.02 -3.98
CA HIS A 161 -7.55 -4.97 -3.24
C HIS A 161 -6.16 -5.41 -2.77
N VAL A 162 -5.84 -6.66 -3.04
CA VAL A 162 -4.59 -7.34 -2.67
C VAL A 162 -4.08 -8.18 -3.84
N ALA A 163 -2.81 -8.08 -4.15
CA ALA A 163 -2.13 -8.99 -5.06
C ALA A 163 -0.68 -9.27 -4.56
N PRO A 164 -0.25 -10.55 -4.60
CA PRO A 164 -1.02 -11.73 -4.97
C PRO A 164 -2.30 -11.86 -4.16
N ASN A 165 -3.39 -12.36 -4.78
CA ASN A 165 -4.69 -12.43 -4.11
C ASN A 165 -4.72 -13.56 -3.07
N ALA A 166 -4.72 -13.18 -1.80
CA ALA A 166 -4.79 -14.10 -0.65
C ALA A 166 -6.24 -14.25 -0.11
N GLY A 167 -7.25 -13.82 -0.86
CA GLY A 167 -8.65 -13.88 -0.44
C GLY A 167 -9.10 -12.69 0.42
N ALA A 168 -8.21 -11.69 0.64
CA ALA A 168 -8.60 -10.46 1.30
C ALA A 168 -9.38 -9.56 0.33
N GLY A 169 -10.40 -8.90 0.84
CA GLY A 169 -11.22 -7.96 0.08
C GLY A 169 -11.07 -6.53 0.58
N GLY A 170 -11.61 -5.59 -0.15
CA GLY A 170 -11.84 -4.25 0.34
C GLY A 170 -10.84 -3.18 -0.10
N GLY A 171 -11.30 -1.93 -0.12
CA GLY A 171 -10.48 -0.74 -0.34
C GLY A 171 -11.04 0.27 -1.33
N GLY A 172 -11.50 -0.16 -2.49
CA GLY A 172 -11.98 0.73 -3.55
C GLY A 172 -10.89 1.15 -4.54
N PRO A 173 -11.10 2.23 -5.30
CA PRO A 173 -10.21 2.67 -6.39
C PRO A 173 -8.76 2.88 -5.96
N TYR A 174 -8.52 3.47 -4.80
CA TYR A 174 -7.17 3.75 -4.31
C TYR A 174 -6.33 2.47 -4.17
N TRP A 175 -6.94 1.34 -3.81
CA TRP A 175 -6.26 0.05 -3.76
C TRP A 175 -6.07 -0.55 -5.14
N CYS A 176 -7.17 -0.68 -5.91
CA CYS A 176 -7.14 -1.33 -7.23
C CYS A 176 -6.30 -0.55 -8.26
N GLY A 177 -6.27 0.77 -8.16
CA GLY A 177 -5.54 1.64 -9.08
C GLY A 177 -4.02 1.59 -8.95
N PHE A 178 -3.50 0.77 -8.03
CA PHE A 178 -2.07 0.44 -7.99
C PHE A 178 -1.55 -0.04 -9.35
N ILE A 179 -2.38 -0.75 -10.13
CA ILE A 179 -2.05 -1.19 -11.48
C ILE A 179 -1.70 -0.03 -12.43
N VAL A 180 -2.22 1.17 -12.18
CA VAL A 180 -1.95 2.40 -12.95
C VAL A 180 -0.78 3.17 -12.34
N MET A 181 -0.79 3.33 -11.01
CA MET A 181 0.13 4.24 -10.33
C MET A 181 1.57 3.69 -10.26
N ALA A 182 1.72 2.38 -10.00
CA ALA A 182 3.04 1.79 -9.87
C ALA A 182 3.86 1.78 -11.17
N PRO A 183 3.31 1.43 -12.37
CA PRO A 183 4.01 1.57 -13.64
C PRO A 183 4.40 3.00 -13.97
N TRP A 184 3.52 3.95 -13.72
CA TRP A 184 3.81 5.38 -13.90
C TRP A 184 4.99 5.82 -13.05
N GLN A 185 4.97 5.50 -11.75
CA GLN A 185 6.03 5.87 -10.81
C GLN A 185 7.37 5.20 -11.17
N THR A 186 7.34 3.95 -11.65
CA THR A 186 8.54 3.24 -12.10
C THR A 186 9.17 3.93 -13.31
N TRP A 187 8.35 4.34 -14.27
CA TRP A 187 8.84 5.11 -15.42
C TRP A 187 9.40 6.47 -14.98
N LEU A 188 8.72 7.16 -14.09
CA LEU A 188 9.13 8.48 -13.62
C LEU A 188 10.50 8.45 -12.92
N ASN A 189 10.72 7.44 -12.06
CA ASN A 189 11.96 7.34 -11.28
C ASN A 189 13.14 6.77 -12.10
N TYR A 190 12.89 5.83 -12.98
CA TYR A 190 13.98 5.08 -13.64
C TYR A 190 14.02 5.23 -15.16
N GLY A 191 13.07 5.91 -15.78
CA GLY A 191 12.90 5.95 -17.23
C GLY A 191 12.56 4.58 -17.86
N ASP A 192 12.20 3.59 -17.04
CA ASP A 192 11.90 2.23 -17.44
C ASP A 192 10.44 2.09 -17.88
N ARG A 193 10.24 1.97 -19.20
CA ARG A 193 8.91 1.84 -19.82
C ARG A 193 8.33 0.42 -19.74
N THR A 194 9.11 -0.57 -19.32
CA THR A 194 8.74 -1.99 -19.42
C THR A 194 7.37 -2.28 -18.81
N LEU A 195 7.07 -1.70 -17.64
CA LEU A 195 5.77 -1.89 -16.99
C LEU A 195 4.63 -1.19 -17.73
N VAL A 196 4.89 0.02 -18.24
CA VAL A 196 3.90 0.77 -19.02
C VAL A 196 3.58 0.00 -20.31
N ASP A 197 4.58 -0.37 -21.08
CA ASP A 197 4.39 -1.05 -22.37
C ASP A 197 3.69 -2.40 -22.21
N ARG A 198 4.04 -3.16 -21.18
CA ARG A 198 3.50 -4.51 -20.94
C ARG A 198 2.07 -4.49 -20.41
N HIS A 199 1.78 -3.60 -19.44
CA HIS A 199 0.53 -3.63 -18.69
C HIS A 199 -0.48 -2.56 -19.08
N TYR A 200 -0.19 -1.76 -20.13
CA TYR A 200 -1.13 -0.75 -20.64
C TYR A 200 -2.51 -1.34 -20.97
N PRO A 201 -2.63 -2.52 -21.63
CA PRO A 201 -3.93 -3.14 -21.86
C PRO A 201 -4.72 -3.42 -20.57
N ALA A 202 -4.06 -3.94 -19.53
CA ALA A 202 -4.70 -4.22 -18.24
C ALA A 202 -5.14 -2.92 -17.54
N MET A 203 -4.31 -1.88 -17.57
CA MET A 203 -4.68 -0.56 -17.03
C MET A 203 -5.93 -0.01 -17.72
N ARG A 204 -6.01 -0.10 -19.06
CA ARG A 204 -7.20 0.30 -19.84
C ARG A 204 -8.45 -0.49 -19.44
N GLU A 205 -8.30 -1.80 -19.29
CA GLU A 205 -9.41 -2.67 -18.92
C GLU A 205 -9.95 -2.31 -17.52
N TRP A 206 -9.05 -2.04 -16.58
CA TRP A 206 -9.45 -1.57 -15.26
C TRP A 206 -10.12 -0.18 -15.31
N MET A 207 -9.58 0.78 -16.08
CA MET A 207 -10.24 2.08 -16.27
C MET A 207 -11.65 1.93 -16.88
N GLY A 208 -11.81 1.03 -17.84
CA GLY A 208 -13.12 0.68 -18.39
C GLY A 208 -14.07 0.06 -17.37
N TYR A 209 -13.52 -0.71 -16.39
CA TYR A 209 -14.30 -1.19 -15.25
C TYR A 209 -14.79 -0.03 -14.39
N VAL A 210 -13.91 0.90 -14.02
CA VAL A 210 -14.27 2.11 -13.25
C VAL A 210 -15.38 2.90 -13.95
N GLU A 211 -15.24 3.12 -15.26
CA GLU A 211 -16.20 3.90 -16.06
C GLU A 211 -17.62 3.33 -16.05
N ARG A 212 -17.79 2.02 -15.95
CA ARG A 212 -19.13 1.39 -15.86
C ARG A 212 -19.92 1.79 -14.62
N TYR A 213 -19.24 2.22 -13.58
CA TYR A 213 -19.86 2.63 -12.32
C TYR A 213 -19.90 4.15 -12.14
N MET A 214 -19.52 4.90 -13.17
CA MET A 214 -19.71 6.34 -13.21
C MET A 214 -21.19 6.66 -13.38
N LYS A 215 -21.73 7.47 -12.47
CA LYS A 215 -23.10 7.96 -12.51
C LYS A 215 -23.11 9.45 -12.22
N ASP A 216 -23.83 10.20 -13.05
CA ASP A 216 -23.91 11.67 -12.94
C ASP A 216 -22.52 12.35 -12.87
N GLY A 217 -21.53 11.77 -13.60
CA GLY A 217 -20.16 12.27 -13.70
C GLY A 217 -19.25 11.96 -12.50
N LEU A 218 -19.69 11.13 -11.55
CA LEU A 218 -18.90 10.67 -10.41
C LEU A 218 -18.87 9.14 -10.35
N LEU A 219 -17.77 8.59 -9.88
CA LEU A 219 -17.72 7.19 -9.51
C LEU A 219 -18.58 6.97 -8.26
N THR A 220 -19.50 6.03 -8.37
CA THR A 220 -20.28 5.52 -7.24
C THR A 220 -19.64 4.24 -6.71
N ARG A 221 -20.11 3.77 -5.53
CA ARG A 221 -19.69 2.46 -5.03
C ARG A 221 -20.03 1.38 -6.06
N TRP A 222 -19.05 0.56 -6.41
CA TRP A 222 -19.29 -0.61 -7.22
C TRP A 222 -19.78 -1.79 -6.37
N PRO A 223 -20.75 -2.57 -6.85
CA PRO A 223 -21.25 -3.75 -6.16
C PRO A 223 -20.29 -4.90 -6.41
N ASP A 224 -19.13 -4.89 -5.78
CA ASP A 224 -18.11 -5.89 -6.09
C ASP A 224 -18.20 -7.08 -5.13
N THR A 225 -18.82 -8.13 -5.60
CA THR A 225 -18.77 -9.45 -4.97
C THR A 225 -17.81 -10.33 -5.78
N PRO A 226 -16.73 -10.88 -5.18
CA PRO A 226 -16.48 -11.11 -3.76
C PRO A 226 -15.68 -10.03 -3.05
N TYR A 227 -15.35 -8.93 -3.67
CA TYR A 227 -14.54 -7.83 -3.07
C TYR A 227 -15.39 -6.78 -2.37
N ARG A 228 -16.64 -7.09 -2.12
CA ARG A 228 -17.69 -6.19 -1.68
C ARG A 228 -17.36 -5.45 -0.39
N ASP A 229 -18.08 -4.38 -0.21
CA ASP A 229 -18.33 -3.59 0.99
C ASP A 229 -17.20 -2.65 1.39
N TRP A 230 -16.01 -2.78 0.81
CA TRP A 230 -14.91 -1.89 1.10
C TRP A 230 -14.72 -0.87 -0.01
N PHE A 231 -15.24 0.30 0.24
CA PHE A 231 -15.03 1.46 -0.60
C PHE A 231 -14.64 2.59 0.34
N LEU A 232 -13.35 2.68 0.63
CA LEU A 232 -12.80 3.48 1.72
C LEU A 232 -12.42 4.88 1.25
N GLY A 233 -12.49 5.83 2.16
CA GLY A 233 -11.87 7.13 2.05
C GLY A 233 -10.46 7.12 2.64
N ASP A 234 -10.20 8.02 3.61
CA ASP A 234 -8.94 8.02 4.34
C ASP A 234 -8.85 6.79 5.25
N TRP A 235 -7.76 6.03 5.10
CA TRP A 235 -7.53 4.85 5.93
C TRP A 235 -7.16 5.22 7.37
N LEU A 236 -6.45 6.31 7.56
CA LEU A 236 -5.92 6.70 8.87
C LEU A 236 -6.11 8.20 9.12
N ALA A 237 -7.37 8.65 9.09
CA ALA A 237 -7.71 9.99 9.57
C ALA A 237 -7.42 10.14 11.07
N PRO A 238 -7.22 11.34 11.62
CA PRO A 238 -6.96 11.55 13.04
C PRO A 238 -7.99 10.93 13.99
N HIS A 239 -9.19 10.67 13.52
CA HIS A 239 -10.29 10.04 14.27
C HIS A 239 -10.51 8.55 13.92
N GLY A 240 -9.59 7.93 13.19
CA GLY A 240 -9.64 6.54 12.74
C GLY A 240 -10.00 6.38 11.26
N VAL A 241 -10.28 5.17 10.84
CA VAL A 241 -10.60 4.85 9.43
C VAL A 241 -11.90 5.54 9.01
N ASP A 242 -11.84 6.32 7.93
CA ASP A 242 -13.02 6.98 7.37
C ASP A 242 -13.77 6.04 6.42
N THR A 243 -14.67 5.28 6.99
CA THR A 243 -15.56 4.37 6.25
C THR A 243 -17.02 4.85 6.24
N GLY A 244 -17.34 5.80 7.10
CA GLY A 244 -18.72 6.20 7.39
C GLY A 244 -19.14 7.54 6.78
N ASN A 245 -18.20 8.38 6.38
CA ASN A 245 -18.51 9.67 5.79
C ASN A 245 -18.60 9.56 4.27
N GLU A 246 -19.82 9.39 3.74
CA GLU A 246 -20.05 9.21 2.31
C GLU A 246 -19.53 10.38 1.46
N ALA A 247 -19.53 11.60 1.97
CA ALA A 247 -19.03 12.76 1.23
C ALA A 247 -17.50 12.70 1.07
N SER A 248 -16.75 12.44 2.14
CA SER A 248 -15.30 12.27 2.11
C SER A 248 -14.89 11.03 1.30
N VAL A 249 -15.50 9.88 1.56
CA VAL A 249 -15.25 8.63 0.82
C VAL A 249 -15.45 8.85 -0.68
N SER A 250 -16.54 9.48 -1.09
CA SER A 250 -16.82 9.76 -2.49
C SER A 250 -15.83 10.76 -3.09
N LEU A 251 -15.50 11.84 -2.38
CA LEU A 251 -14.53 12.84 -2.81
C LEU A 251 -13.15 12.21 -3.06
N VAL A 252 -12.61 11.50 -2.07
CA VAL A 252 -11.27 10.90 -2.11
C VAL A 252 -11.14 9.93 -3.27
N ASN A 253 -12.13 9.03 -3.45
CA ASN A 253 -12.08 8.05 -4.54
C ASN A 253 -12.20 8.71 -5.92
N ASN A 254 -13.00 9.76 -6.08
CA ASN A 254 -13.11 10.48 -7.34
C ASN A 254 -11.85 11.30 -7.65
N CYS A 255 -11.21 11.90 -6.65
CA CYS A 255 -9.91 12.54 -6.81
C CYS A 255 -8.84 11.53 -7.27
N PHE A 256 -8.82 10.34 -6.68
CA PHE A 256 -7.89 9.29 -7.10
C PHE A 256 -8.14 8.83 -8.54
N VAL A 257 -9.39 8.66 -8.96
CA VAL A 257 -9.74 8.34 -10.36
C VAL A 257 -9.30 9.46 -11.30
N SER A 258 -9.43 10.72 -10.89
CA SER A 258 -8.92 11.87 -11.65
C SER A 258 -7.39 11.79 -11.83
N ASP A 259 -6.65 11.41 -10.80
CA ASP A 259 -5.20 11.21 -10.92
C ASP A 259 -4.88 10.02 -11.86
N CYS A 260 -5.62 8.92 -11.76
CA CYS A 260 -5.47 7.80 -12.70
C CYS A 260 -5.69 8.24 -14.15
N TYR A 261 -6.71 9.06 -14.44
CA TYR A 261 -6.90 9.60 -15.78
C TYR A 261 -5.70 10.44 -16.24
N ALA A 262 -5.12 11.27 -15.36
CA ALA A 262 -3.94 12.04 -15.68
C ALA A 262 -2.74 11.16 -16.06
N ARG A 263 -2.49 10.09 -15.28
CA ARG A 263 -1.40 9.14 -15.53
C ARG A 263 -1.65 8.33 -16.81
N MET A 264 -2.89 7.87 -17.01
CA MET A 264 -3.27 7.15 -18.22
C MET A 264 -3.08 8.01 -19.48
N ALA A 265 -3.44 9.29 -19.45
CA ALA A 265 -3.20 10.19 -20.57
C ALA A 265 -1.70 10.32 -20.90
N GLN A 266 -0.85 10.41 -19.89
CA GLN A 266 0.60 10.50 -20.06
C GLN A 266 1.17 9.18 -20.60
N MET A 267 0.76 8.03 -20.04
CA MET A 267 1.21 6.71 -20.50
C MET A 267 0.68 6.37 -21.88
N ALA A 268 -0.51 6.83 -22.25
CA ALA A 268 -1.05 6.70 -23.60
C ALA A 268 -0.13 7.39 -24.63
N ARG A 269 0.32 8.62 -24.35
CA ARG A 269 1.30 9.29 -25.22
C ARG A 269 2.62 8.54 -25.31
N LEU A 270 3.13 8.04 -24.19
CA LEU A 270 4.36 7.25 -24.15
C LEU A 270 4.28 6.00 -25.02
N THR A 271 3.09 5.42 -25.16
CA THR A 271 2.84 4.20 -25.93
C THR A 271 2.28 4.45 -27.34
N GLY A 272 2.14 5.72 -27.75
CA GLY A 272 1.69 6.10 -29.09
C GLY A 272 0.17 6.03 -29.30
N HIS A 273 -0.62 6.13 -28.22
CA HIS A 273 -2.08 6.13 -28.25
C HIS A 273 -2.64 7.53 -28.03
N ASP A 274 -2.32 8.48 -28.91
CA ASP A 274 -2.64 9.90 -28.71
C ASP A 274 -4.15 10.20 -28.63
N ASP A 275 -4.97 9.47 -29.36
CA ASP A 275 -6.44 9.60 -29.29
C ASP A 275 -6.96 9.20 -27.91
N GLU A 276 -6.40 8.15 -27.32
CA GLU A 276 -6.76 7.72 -25.96
C GLU A 276 -6.27 8.73 -24.91
N ALA A 277 -5.09 9.33 -25.12
CA ALA A 277 -4.57 10.37 -24.25
C ALA A 277 -5.53 11.57 -24.19
N ALA A 278 -6.00 12.04 -25.34
CA ALA A 278 -6.98 13.12 -25.43
C ALA A 278 -8.30 12.75 -24.74
N ALA A 279 -8.75 11.50 -24.91
CA ALA A 279 -9.97 11.01 -24.27
C ALA A 279 -9.84 10.96 -22.73
N PHE A 280 -8.71 10.49 -22.20
CA PHE A 280 -8.45 10.48 -20.75
C PHE A 280 -8.37 11.90 -20.16
N GLU A 281 -7.75 12.84 -20.86
CA GLU A 281 -7.73 14.25 -20.44
C GLU A 281 -9.13 14.86 -20.38
N ALA A 282 -9.94 14.65 -21.42
CA ALA A 282 -11.31 15.13 -21.44
C ALA A 282 -12.16 14.57 -20.29
N ARG A 283 -11.98 13.27 -19.98
CA ARG A 283 -12.65 12.62 -18.84
C ARG A 283 -12.18 13.21 -17.50
N ARG A 284 -10.87 13.42 -17.33
CA ARG A 284 -10.30 14.07 -16.15
C ARG A 284 -10.89 15.44 -15.92
N GLU A 285 -10.90 16.27 -16.96
CA GLU A 285 -11.47 17.63 -16.87
C GLU A 285 -12.95 17.63 -16.50
N ALA A 286 -13.74 16.73 -17.11
CA ALA A 286 -15.15 16.59 -16.79
C ALA A 286 -15.36 16.15 -15.34
N LEU A 287 -14.59 15.16 -14.87
CA LEU A 287 -14.64 14.68 -13.50
C LEU A 287 -14.25 15.76 -12.51
N ASN A 288 -13.18 16.52 -12.78
CA ASN A 288 -12.72 17.60 -11.91
C ASN A 288 -13.78 18.71 -11.77
N ARG A 289 -14.46 19.08 -12.86
CA ARG A 289 -15.59 20.02 -12.79
C ARG A 289 -16.73 19.50 -11.90
N THR A 290 -17.04 18.20 -12.01
CA THR A 290 -18.10 17.57 -11.21
C THR A 290 -17.69 17.46 -9.73
N ILE A 291 -16.44 17.10 -9.43
CA ILE A 291 -15.88 17.07 -8.08
C ILE A 291 -16.05 18.46 -7.44
N HIS A 292 -15.60 19.51 -8.13
CA HIS A 292 -15.74 20.87 -7.60
C HIS A 292 -17.20 21.24 -7.35
N ALA A 293 -18.06 21.05 -8.34
CA ALA A 293 -19.48 21.42 -8.23
C ALA A 293 -20.22 20.65 -7.13
N ARG A 294 -19.82 19.42 -6.85
CA ARG A 294 -20.52 18.54 -5.89
C ARG A 294 -20.03 18.69 -4.45
N PHE A 295 -18.76 18.93 -4.24
CA PHE A 295 -18.13 18.81 -2.92
C PHE A 295 -17.63 20.13 -2.34
N TYR A 296 -17.52 21.19 -3.15
CA TYR A 296 -17.09 22.50 -2.66
C TYR A 296 -18.25 23.27 -2.05
N ASP A 297 -18.06 23.75 -0.83
CA ASP A 297 -18.97 24.67 -0.17
C ASP A 297 -18.40 26.11 -0.23
N PRO A 298 -19.02 27.02 -0.99
CA PRO A 298 -18.53 28.39 -1.11
C PRO A 298 -18.71 29.22 0.18
N ALA A 299 -19.62 28.82 1.09
CA ALA A 299 -19.85 29.54 2.33
C ALA A 299 -18.70 29.33 3.34
N THR A 300 -18.19 28.10 3.39
CA THR A 300 -17.08 27.72 4.28
C THR A 300 -15.74 27.73 3.57
N GLN A 301 -15.74 27.74 2.24
CA GLN A 301 -14.56 27.56 1.38
C GLN A 301 -13.84 26.23 1.63
N THR A 302 -14.61 25.16 1.88
CA THR A 302 -14.10 23.81 2.16
C THR A 302 -14.66 22.79 1.18
N TYR A 303 -14.03 21.62 1.14
CA TYR A 303 -14.53 20.43 0.45
C TYR A 303 -15.03 19.40 1.47
N ALA A 304 -16.14 18.74 1.16
CA ALA A 304 -16.77 17.67 1.94
C ALA A 304 -16.75 17.96 3.45
N THR A 305 -15.91 17.28 4.24
CA THR A 305 -15.85 17.43 5.70
C THR A 305 -14.92 18.55 6.15
N GLY A 306 -14.12 19.11 5.25
CA GLY A 306 -13.07 20.07 5.58
C GLY A 306 -11.82 19.44 6.24
N SER A 307 -11.71 18.13 6.24
CA SER A 307 -10.49 17.43 6.70
C SER A 307 -9.29 17.79 5.84
N GLN A 308 -8.09 17.56 6.35
CA GLN A 308 -6.87 17.86 5.61
C GLN A 308 -6.84 17.18 4.23
N LEU A 309 -7.24 15.91 4.15
CA LEU A 309 -7.28 15.18 2.89
C LEU A 309 -8.36 15.72 1.96
N ASP A 310 -9.56 15.98 2.46
CA ASP A 310 -10.66 16.53 1.67
C ASP A 310 -10.32 17.92 1.08
N MET A 311 -9.49 18.69 1.77
CA MET A 311 -9.04 20.01 1.31
C MET A 311 -7.89 19.92 0.30
N THR A 312 -6.92 19.01 0.53
CA THR A 312 -5.68 18.95 -0.26
C THR A 312 -5.85 18.18 -1.56
N TYR A 313 -6.62 17.11 -1.56
CA TYR A 313 -6.70 16.22 -2.73
C TYR A 313 -7.37 16.87 -3.95
N PRO A 314 -8.47 17.63 -3.83
CA PRO A 314 -9.01 18.38 -4.98
C PRO A 314 -8.04 19.41 -5.56
N MET A 315 -7.22 20.03 -4.72
CA MET A 315 -6.16 20.95 -5.18
C MET A 315 -5.06 20.20 -5.93
N LEU A 316 -4.67 19.02 -5.43
CA LEU A 316 -3.62 18.19 -6.02
C LEU A 316 -3.99 17.72 -7.43
N VAL A 317 -5.22 17.25 -7.62
CA VAL A 317 -5.70 16.74 -8.92
C VAL A 317 -6.16 17.83 -9.89
N GLY A 318 -6.19 19.09 -9.44
CA GLY A 318 -6.62 20.26 -10.24
C GLY A 318 -8.15 20.37 -10.36
N ALA A 319 -8.89 19.84 -9.39
CA ALA A 319 -10.35 20.03 -9.32
C ALA A 319 -10.72 21.39 -8.70
N THR A 320 -9.85 21.97 -7.89
CA THR A 320 -10.02 23.31 -7.33
C THR A 320 -9.65 24.36 -8.39
N PRO A 321 -10.58 25.26 -8.78
CA PRO A 321 -10.24 26.37 -9.68
C PRO A 321 -9.16 27.28 -9.09
N ASP A 322 -8.25 27.77 -9.93
CA ASP A 322 -7.12 28.60 -9.50
C ASP A 322 -7.57 29.85 -8.71
N SER A 323 -8.71 30.44 -9.10
CA SER A 323 -9.29 31.61 -8.43
C SER A 323 -9.73 31.36 -6.99
N LEU A 324 -9.97 30.11 -6.61
CA LEU A 324 -10.43 29.70 -5.28
C LEU A 324 -9.32 29.08 -4.43
N ARG A 325 -8.22 28.70 -5.05
CA ARG A 325 -7.11 27.97 -4.41
C ARG A 325 -6.61 28.67 -3.16
N ALA A 326 -6.34 29.96 -3.23
CA ALA A 326 -5.82 30.72 -2.08
C ALA A 326 -6.80 30.72 -0.88
N GLY A 327 -8.11 30.76 -1.14
CA GLY A 327 -9.13 30.68 -0.09
C GLY A 327 -9.15 29.32 0.60
N VAL A 328 -9.07 28.24 -0.20
CA VAL A 328 -9.00 26.86 0.30
C VAL A 328 -7.73 26.63 1.12
N GLU A 329 -6.58 27.10 0.63
CA GLU A 329 -5.29 27.01 1.35
C GLU A 329 -5.36 27.76 2.70
N GLN A 330 -5.96 28.93 2.76
CA GLN A 330 -6.15 29.65 4.03
C GLN A 330 -6.98 28.87 5.05
N ARG A 331 -7.96 28.08 4.60
CA ARG A 331 -8.78 27.23 5.48
C ARG A 331 -8.01 26.02 6.00
N LEU A 332 -7.15 25.44 5.18
CA LEU A 332 -6.34 24.29 5.53
C LEU A 332 -5.40 24.54 6.74
N PHE A 333 -4.93 25.80 6.92
CA PHE A 333 -4.00 26.17 7.99
C PHE A 333 -4.70 26.79 9.23
N ARG A 334 -6.01 26.71 9.33
CA ARG A 334 -6.79 27.16 10.50
C ARG A 334 -7.35 26.00 11.29
#